data_0fb2b1f7a2a995e0c380b5c21aee6be3
#
_entry.id   0fb2b1f7a2a995e0c380b5c21aee6be3
#
_cell.length_a   1.000
_cell.length_b   1.000
_cell.length_c   1.000
_cell.angle_alpha   90.00
_cell.angle_beta   90.00
_cell.angle_gamma   90.00
#
_symmetry.space_group_name_H-M   'P 1'
#
loop_
_entity.id
_entity.type
_entity.pdbx_description
1 polymer ?
#
loop_
_entity_poly.entity_id
_entity_poly.type
_entity_poly.pdbx_seq_one_letter_code
_entity_poly.pdbx_strand_id
1 'polypeptide(L)'
;MGLFDKFKIGLGKSSDGLSTGFKNIFSKKKIDENILSEFEELIITSDAGVEVAKELRRDFENFKVDKKLDDHKEILKLLADKLALNLQKYEKDLSLMGNAKSAVIVVSGVNGVGKTTSIGKLGKYFKDNNRSVVFGAADTFRAAAIDQLQVWAAKVKVDIIKSEINSDPASVAFKTAEFAKKNQIDICLLYTSPSPRD
;
A
#
# COMPACT_ATOMS: atom_id res chain seq x y z
N MET A 1 -1.84 17.12 14.17
CA MET A 1 -2.10 15.72 13.88
C MET A 1 -1.20 15.31 12.73
N GLY A 2 -0.15 14.53 13.02
CA GLY A 2 0.85 14.16 12.04
C GLY A 2 0.32 13.18 10.99
N LEU A 3 1.04 13.03 9.88
CA LEU A 3 0.71 12.10 8.80
C LEU A 3 0.63 10.64 9.34
N PHE A 4 1.46 10.30 10.30
CA PHE A 4 1.49 9.02 11.01
C PHE A 4 0.22 8.75 11.84
N ASP A 5 -0.39 9.77 12.45
CA ASP A 5 -1.62 9.60 13.24
C ASP A 5 -2.81 9.25 12.35
N LYS A 6 -2.88 9.82 11.14
CA LYS A 6 -3.92 9.48 10.15
C LYS A 6 -3.72 8.09 9.53
N PHE A 7 -2.48 7.63 9.41
CA PHE A 7 -2.18 6.24 9.01
C PHE A 7 -2.60 5.24 10.09
N LYS A 8 -2.35 5.54 11.36
CA LYS A 8 -2.80 4.71 12.49
C LYS A 8 -4.33 4.53 12.50
N ILE A 9 -5.08 5.57 12.22
CA ILE A 9 -6.55 5.51 12.19
C ILE A 9 -7.06 4.69 11.01
N GLY A 10 -6.42 4.81 9.83
CA GLY A 10 -6.83 4.07 8.62
C GLY A 10 -6.52 2.57 8.67
N LEU A 11 -5.42 2.19 9.31
CA LEU A 11 -5.00 0.79 9.48
C LEU A 11 -5.54 0.16 10.77
N GLY A 12 -6.16 0.96 11.65
CA GLY A 12 -6.64 0.53 12.96
C GLY A 12 -7.57 -0.68 12.87
N LYS A 13 -8.56 -0.67 11.98
CA LYS A 13 -9.52 -1.76 11.85
C LYS A 13 -8.90 -3.10 11.43
N SER A 14 -7.96 -3.10 10.50
CA SER A 14 -7.26 -4.31 10.06
C SER A 14 -6.22 -4.76 11.09
N SER A 15 -5.52 -3.81 11.72
CA SER A 15 -4.57 -4.04 12.81
C SER A 15 -5.26 -4.54 14.08
N ASP A 16 -6.46 -4.04 14.40
CA ASP A 16 -7.22 -4.45 15.58
C ASP A 16 -7.73 -5.89 15.46
N GLY A 17 -8.14 -6.32 14.27
CA GLY A 17 -8.56 -7.69 14.00
C GLY A 17 -7.42 -8.69 14.25
N LEU A 18 -6.24 -8.44 13.67
CA LEU A 18 -5.03 -9.24 13.88
C LEU A 18 -4.58 -9.19 15.34
N SER A 19 -4.47 -8.00 15.92
CA SER A 19 -4.03 -7.80 17.31
C SER A 19 -4.96 -8.50 18.32
N THR A 20 -6.28 -8.46 18.08
CA THR A 20 -7.27 -9.13 18.92
C THR A 20 -7.20 -10.65 18.74
N GLY A 21 -7.06 -11.13 17.51
CA GLY A 21 -6.85 -12.55 17.21
C GLY A 21 -5.60 -13.08 17.93
N PHE A 22 -4.47 -12.37 17.82
CA PHE A 22 -3.25 -12.73 18.54
C PHE A 22 -3.44 -12.72 20.06
N LYS A 23 -4.06 -11.70 20.65
CA LYS A 23 -4.33 -11.66 22.09
C LYS A 23 -5.16 -12.85 22.56
N ASN A 24 -6.18 -13.23 21.79
CA ASN A 24 -7.05 -14.36 22.12
C ASN A 24 -6.31 -15.70 22.05
N ILE A 25 -5.53 -15.93 21.00
CA ILE A 25 -4.72 -17.13 20.82
C ILE A 25 -3.70 -17.28 21.97
N PHE A 26 -2.98 -16.21 22.30
CA PHE A 26 -1.91 -16.22 23.28
C PHE A 26 -2.35 -15.93 24.73
N SER A 27 -3.64 -15.67 24.99
CA SER A 27 -4.16 -15.61 26.36
C SER A 27 -4.20 -16.98 27.05
N LYS A 28 -4.12 -18.07 26.28
CA LYS A 28 -4.06 -19.43 26.77
C LYS A 28 -2.66 -19.73 27.34
N LYS A 29 -2.59 -20.24 28.57
CA LYS A 29 -1.33 -20.42 29.33
C LYS A 29 -0.32 -21.42 28.79
N LYS A 30 -0.62 -22.21 27.78
CA LYS A 30 0.29 -23.19 27.16
C LYS A 30 0.15 -23.11 25.64
N ILE A 31 1.28 -22.98 24.97
CA ILE A 31 1.35 -23.09 23.51
C ILE A 31 1.39 -24.58 23.18
N ASP A 32 0.28 -25.11 22.70
CA ASP A 32 0.13 -26.47 22.23
C ASP A 32 -0.11 -26.49 20.70
N GLU A 33 -0.31 -27.66 20.15
CA GLU A 33 -0.55 -27.84 18.71
C GLU A 33 -1.82 -27.15 18.22
N ASN A 34 -2.84 -27.04 19.09
CA ASN A 34 -4.08 -26.35 18.74
C ASN A 34 -3.83 -24.85 18.58
N ILE A 35 -3.04 -24.24 19.48
CA ILE A 35 -2.66 -22.83 19.42
C ILE A 35 -1.82 -22.53 18.16
N LEU A 36 -0.90 -23.44 17.80
CA LEU A 36 -0.11 -23.31 16.59
C LEU A 36 -0.98 -23.36 15.33
N SER A 37 -1.99 -24.23 15.34
CA SER A 37 -2.95 -24.33 14.22
C SER A 37 -3.86 -23.11 14.15
N GLU A 38 -4.40 -22.61 15.28
CA GLU A 38 -5.18 -21.38 15.34
C GLU A 38 -4.35 -20.16 14.85
N PHE A 39 -3.06 -20.13 15.19
CA PHE A 39 -2.14 -19.10 14.73
C PHE A 39 -1.90 -19.16 13.22
N GLU A 40 -1.63 -20.34 12.68
CA GLU A 40 -1.46 -20.54 11.23
C GLU A 40 -2.72 -20.09 10.46
N GLU A 41 -3.90 -20.49 10.94
CA GLU A 41 -5.18 -20.09 10.34
C GLU A 41 -5.39 -18.57 10.38
N LEU A 42 -5.05 -17.92 11.50
CA LEU A 42 -5.12 -16.46 11.62
C LEU A 42 -4.23 -15.76 10.59
N ILE A 43 -3.01 -16.24 10.37
CA ILE A 43 -2.09 -15.67 9.37
C ILE A 43 -2.63 -15.88 7.95
N ILE A 44 -3.15 -17.07 7.64
CA ILE A 44 -3.75 -17.37 6.34
C ILE A 44 -4.97 -16.48 6.07
N THR A 45 -5.86 -16.36 7.05
CA THR A 45 -7.08 -15.54 6.91
C THR A 45 -6.80 -14.03 6.86
N SER A 46 -5.59 -13.60 7.24
CA SER A 46 -5.12 -12.23 7.08
C SER A 46 -4.46 -11.92 5.73
N ASP A 47 -4.64 -12.80 4.74
CA ASP A 47 -4.08 -12.67 3.39
C ASP A 47 -2.54 -12.66 3.32
N ALA A 48 -1.83 -13.10 4.37
CA ALA A 48 -0.37 -13.18 4.37
C ALA A 48 0.19 -14.34 3.52
N GLY A 49 -0.67 -15.30 3.15
CA GLY A 49 -0.32 -16.45 2.34
C GLY A 49 0.14 -17.66 3.15
N VAL A 50 -0.08 -18.85 2.59
CA VAL A 50 0.15 -20.14 3.25
C VAL A 50 1.63 -20.38 3.57
N GLU A 51 2.53 -19.98 2.67
CA GLU A 51 3.98 -20.18 2.87
C GLU A 51 4.51 -19.36 4.05
N VAL A 52 4.07 -18.09 4.15
CA VAL A 52 4.42 -17.21 5.27
C VAL A 52 3.84 -17.75 6.58
N ALA A 53 2.61 -18.25 6.56
CA ALA A 53 1.98 -18.85 7.74
C ALA A 53 2.77 -20.07 8.25
N LYS A 54 3.19 -20.95 7.37
CA LYS A 54 4.01 -22.14 7.71
C LYS A 54 5.40 -21.78 8.22
N GLU A 55 6.03 -20.76 7.64
CA GLU A 55 7.33 -20.27 8.09
C GLU A 55 7.24 -19.71 9.51
N LEU A 56 6.26 -18.83 9.75
CA LEU A 56 6.01 -18.24 11.07
C LEU A 56 5.64 -19.30 12.11
N ARG A 57 4.84 -20.31 11.74
CA ARG A 57 4.50 -21.43 12.62
C ARG A 57 5.78 -22.18 13.07
N ARG A 58 6.67 -22.54 12.13
CA ARG A 58 7.94 -23.20 12.43
C ARG A 58 8.83 -22.36 13.33
N ASP A 59 8.94 -21.08 13.05
CA ASP A 59 9.69 -20.16 13.89
C ASP A 59 9.14 -20.11 15.30
N PHE A 60 7.82 -20.17 15.42
CA PHE A 60 7.13 -20.14 16.69
C PHE A 60 7.30 -21.46 17.50
N GLU A 61 7.28 -22.60 16.82
CA GLU A 61 7.61 -23.90 17.43
C GLU A 61 9.02 -23.93 18.00
N ASN A 62 10.00 -23.46 17.22
CA ASN A 62 11.41 -23.41 17.66
C ASN A 62 11.60 -22.47 18.84
N PHE A 63 10.88 -21.36 18.89
CA PHE A 63 10.96 -20.39 19.96
C PHE A 63 10.38 -20.92 21.28
N LYS A 64 9.39 -21.81 21.23
CA LYS A 64 8.79 -22.51 22.38
C LYS A 64 9.80 -23.37 23.13
N VAL A 65 10.79 -23.93 22.42
CA VAL A 65 11.80 -24.82 23.01
C VAL A 65 12.81 -24.05 23.87
N ASP A 66 13.10 -22.79 23.51
CA ASP A 66 14.20 -22.03 24.09
C ASP A 66 13.84 -21.14 25.30
N LYS A 67 12.55 -20.78 25.46
CA LYS A 67 12.13 -19.85 26.52
C LYS A 67 10.76 -20.22 27.14
N LYS A 68 10.64 -20.15 28.46
CA LYS A 68 9.35 -20.06 29.16
C LYS A 68 8.77 -18.67 28.86
N LEU A 69 7.99 -18.53 27.77
CA LEU A 69 7.32 -17.29 27.39
C LEU A 69 6.06 -17.11 28.25
N ASP A 70 6.16 -16.34 29.30
CA ASP A 70 5.01 -15.90 30.09
C ASP A 70 4.50 -14.50 29.71
N ASP A 71 5.19 -13.78 28.80
CA ASP A 71 4.82 -12.41 28.40
C ASP A 71 4.35 -12.34 26.92
N HIS A 72 3.05 -12.05 26.77
CA HIS A 72 2.41 -11.83 25.47
C HIS A 72 3.08 -10.72 24.64
N LYS A 73 3.69 -9.72 25.28
CA LYS A 73 4.37 -8.63 24.59
C LYS A 73 5.66 -9.09 23.89
N GLU A 74 6.38 -10.01 24.52
CA GLU A 74 7.59 -10.59 23.90
C GLU A 74 7.23 -11.43 22.67
N ILE A 75 6.14 -12.20 22.73
CA ILE A 75 5.64 -12.99 21.60
C ILE A 75 5.25 -12.06 20.43
N LEU A 76 4.46 -11.02 20.71
CA LEU A 76 4.05 -10.06 19.68
C LEU A 76 5.25 -9.32 19.07
N LYS A 77 6.23 -8.98 19.88
CA LYS A 77 7.47 -8.35 19.41
C LYS A 77 8.24 -9.30 18.50
N LEU A 78 8.42 -10.54 18.88
CA LEU A 78 9.10 -11.55 18.07
C LEU A 78 8.42 -11.73 16.71
N LEU A 79 7.09 -11.84 16.71
CA LEU A 79 6.31 -11.95 15.45
C LEU A 79 6.48 -10.72 14.58
N ALA A 80 6.42 -9.53 15.17
CA ALA A 80 6.63 -8.28 14.42
C ALA A 80 8.05 -8.23 13.83
N ASP A 81 9.07 -8.61 14.59
CA ASP A 81 10.46 -8.64 14.13
C ASP A 81 10.66 -9.68 13.01
N LYS A 82 10.01 -10.84 13.09
CA LYS A 82 10.06 -11.88 12.05
C LYS A 82 9.33 -11.45 10.77
N LEU A 83 8.15 -10.87 10.89
CA LEU A 83 7.42 -10.30 9.75
C LEU A 83 8.22 -9.17 9.09
N ALA A 84 8.83 -8.29 9.88
CA ALA A 84 9.70 -7.23 9.38
C ALA A 84 10.90 -7.79 8.60
N LEU A 85 11.58 -8.81 9.13
CA LEU A 85 12.68 -9.50 8.47
C LEU A 85 12.25 -10.13 7.13
N ASN A 86 11.06 -10.75 7.09
CA ASN A 86 10.53 -11.33 5.87
C ASN A 86 10.18 -10.28 4.82
N LEU A 87 9.71 -9.10 5.23
CA LEU A 87 9.41 -7.98 4.33
C LEU A 87 10.68 -7.26 3.88
N GLN A 88 11.70 -7.16 4.74
CA GLN A 88 12.93 -6.41 4.47
C GLN A 88 13.67 -6.89 3.21
N LYS A 89 13.63 -8.20 2.91
CA LYS A 89 14.21 -8.76 1.67
C LYS A 89 13.56 -8.23 0.38
N TYR A 90 12.32 -7.71 0.48
CA TYR A 90 11.56 -7.13 -0.63
C TYR A 90 11.55 -5.61 -0.59
N GLU A 91 12.07 -5.00 0.48
CA GLU A 91 12.20 -3.55 0.59
C GLU A 91 13.18 -3.06 -0.46
N LYS A 92 12.70 -2.19 -1.35
CA LYS A 92 13.49 -1.58 -2.41
C LYS A 92 13.12 -0.12 -2.53
N ASP A 93 14.11 0.70 -2.76
CA ASP A 93 13.85 2.09 -3.13
C ASP A 93 13.05 2.15 -4.43
N LEU A 94 12.17 3.14 -4.51
CA LEU A 94 11.40 3.43 -5.71
C LEU A 94 12.33 4.02 -6.80
N SER A 95 13.29 3.22 -7.26
CA SER A 95 14.22 3.57 -8.34
C SER A 95 13.53 3.37 -9.68
N LEU A 96 12.73 4.37 -10.11
CA LEU A 96 11.84 4.25 -11.26
C LEU A 96 12.49 4.58 -12.59
N MET A 97 13.63 5.25 -12.56
CA MET A 97 14.09 5.92 -13.79
C MET A 97 15.02 5.06 -14.66
N GLY A 98 15.77 4.13 -14.10
CA GLY A 98 16.77 3.42 -14.90
C GLY A 98 17.49 4.37 -15.87
N ASN A 99 17.48 4.05 -17.16
CA ASN A 99 17.99 4.91 -18.23
C ASN A 99 16.88 5.77 -18.89
N ALA A 100 15.63 5.72 -18.40
CA ALA A 100 14.51 6.47 -18.96
C ALA A 100 14.51 7.92 -18.47
N LYS A 101 14.15 8.85 -19.36
CA LYS A 101 14.03 10.29 -19.01
C LYS A 101 12.76 10.61 -18.23
N SER A 102 11.74 9.77 -18.34
CA SER A 102 10.44 9.91 -17.66
C SER A 102 9.93 8.54 -17.25
N ALA A 103 9.38 8.42 -16.05
CA ALA A 103 8.71 7.21 -15.57
C ALA A 103 7.19 7.41 -15.52
N VAL A 104 6.45 6.40 -15.90
CA VAL A 104 4.98 6.39 -15.82
C VAL A 104 4.56 5.40 -14.75
N ILE A 105 3.80 5.88 -13.76
CA ILE A 105 3.23 5.06 -12.68
C ILE A 105 1.72 5.08 -12.82
N VAL A 106 1.12 3.92 -13.02
CA VAL A 106 -0.32 3.74 -13.07
C VAL A 106 -0.85 3.35 -11.70
N VAL A 107 -1.76 4.18 -11.15
CA VAL A 107 -2.43 3.91 -9.87
C VAL A 107 -3.85 3.43 -10.18
N SER A 108 -4.04 2.12 -10.06
CA SER A 108 -5.29 1.41 -10.37
C SER A 108 -5.86 0.72 -9.12
N GLY A 109 -7.14 0.36 -9.15
CA GLY A 109 -7.82 -0.38 -8.08
C GLY A 109 -9.31 -0.03 -7.99
N VAL A 110 -10.08 -0.81 -7.22
CA VAL A 110 -11.52 -0.59 -7.02
C VAL A 110 -11.82 0.73 -6.30
N ASN A 111 -13.09 1.12 -6.29
CA ASN A 111 -13.50 2.37 -5.65
C ASN A 111 -13.33 2.29 -4.12
N GLY A 112 -12.94 3.39 -3.49
CA GLY A 112 -12.80 3.47 -2.04
C GLY A 112 -11.46 2.99 -1.46
N VAL A 113 -10.59 2.31 -2.21
CA VAL A 113 -9.29 1.78 -1.72
C VAL A 113 -8.21 2.84 -1.46
N GLY A 114 -8.51 4.11 -1.72
CA GLY A 114 -7.56 5.20 -1.41
C GLY A 114 -6.65 5.63 -2.57
N LYS A 115 -6.96 5.28 -3.82
CA LYS A 115 -6.17 5.68 -5.01
C LYS A 115 -5.84 7.16 -5.05
N THR A 116 -6.86 8.03 -4.93
CA THR A 116 -6.70 9.49 -5.00
C THR A 116 -5.77 10.02 -3.90
N THR A 117 -5.89 9.45 -2.69
CA THR A 117 -5.00 9.81 -1.57
C THR A 117 -3.58 9.34 -1.82
N SER A 118 -3.41 8.13 -2.35
CA SER A 118 -2.09 7.55 -2.65
C SER A 118 -1.36 8.35 -3.72
N ILE A 119 -2.05 8.72 -4.81
CA ILE A 119 -1.44 9.49 -5.89
C ILE A 119 -1.02 10.90 -5.42
N GLY A 120 -1.84 11.53 -4.57
CA GLY A 120 -1.48 12.82 -3.96
C GLY A 120 -0.25 12.72 -3.07
N LYS A 121 -0.12 11.63 -2.28
CA LYS A 121 1.06 11.37 -1.44
C LYS A 121 2.30 11.07 -2.27
N LEU A 122 2.17 10.24 -3.31
CA LEU A 122 3.27 9.94 -4.24
C LEU A 122 3.74 11.22 -4.95
N GLY A 123 2.82 12.03 -5.44
CA GLY A 123 3.16 13.31 -6.06
C GLY A 123 3.95 14.22 -5.13
N LYS A 124 3.51 14.32 -3.86
CA LYS A 124 4.26 15.07 -2.86
C LYS A 124 5.63 14.46 -2.56
N TYR A 125 5.71 13.14 -2.40
CA TYR A 125 6.97 12.43 -2.17
C TYR A 125 8.00 12.72 -3.26
N PHE A 126 7.61 12.60 -4.54
CA PHE A 126 8.52 12.88 -5.65
C PHE A 126 8.92 14.36 -5.71
N LYS A 127 7.98 15.27 -5.47
CA LYS A 127 8.28 16.72 -5.41
C LYS A 127 9.27 17.05 -4.29
N ASP A 128 9.10 16.48 -3.09
CA ASP A 128 10.00 16.66 -1.96
C ASP A 128 11.41 16.09 -2.24
N ASN A 129 11.50 15.11 -3.16
CA ASN A 129 12.76 14.55 -3.66
C ASN A 129 13.26 15.23 -4.95
N ASN A 130 12.85 16.47 -5.21
CA ASN A 130 13.28 17.30 -6.33
C ASN A 130 12.97 16.68 -7.72
N ARG A 131 11.91 15.86 -7.84
CA ARG A 131 11.43 15.35 -9.11
C ARG A 131 10.28 16.19 -9.64
N SER A 132 10.28 16.45 -10.93
CA SER A 132 9.14 17.04 -11.62
C SER A 132 8.03 16.00 -11.79
N VAL A 133 6.77 16.40 -11.58
CA VAL A 133 5.62 15.49 -11.56
C VAL A 133 4.46 16.07 -12.35
N VAL A 134 3.74 15.22 -13.09
CA VAL A 134 2.45 15.52 -13.71
C VAL A 134 1.43 14.46 -13.35
N PHE A 135 0.18 14.87 -13.13
CA PHE A 135 -0.95 13.96 -12.91
C PHE A 135 -1.74 13.78 -14.19
N GLY A 136 -2.21 12.55 -14.46
CA GLY A 136 -3.14 12.23 -15.52
C GLY A 136 -4.44 11.67 -14.96
N ALA A 137 -5.57 12.35 -15.23
CA ALA A 137 -6.90 11.97 -14.76
C ALA A 137 -7.58 11.03 -15.76
N ALA A 138 -7.13 9.76 -15.81
CA ALA A 138 -7.68 8.75 -16.73
C ALA A 138 -8.91 7.98 -16.19
N ASP A 139 -9.46 8.34 -15.03
CA ASP A 139 -10.79 7.91 -14.55
C ASP A 139 -11.85 8.86 -15.13
N THR A 140 -12.08 8.77 -16.42
CA THR A 140 -12.93 9.72 -17.18
C THR A 140 -14.43 9.50 -16.96
N PHE A 141 -14.82 8.36 -16.39
CA PHE A 141 -16.23 8.04 -16.11
C PHE A 141 -16.76 8.67 -14.82
N ARG A 142 -15.87 9.24 -14.01
CA ARG A 142 -16.22 9.74 -12.68
C ARG A 142 -15.77 11.19 -12.50
N ALA A 143 -16.71 12.13 -12.71
CA ALA A 143 -16.47 13.56 -12.53
C ALA A 143 -15.85 13.88 -11.15
N ALA A 144 -16.43 13.34 -10.09
CA ALA A 144 -15.94 13.56 -8.72
C ALA A 144 -14.49 13.06 -8.51
N ALA A 145 -14.04 12.04 -9.23
CA ALA A 145 -12.67 11.54 -9.15
C ALA A 145 -11.68 12.52 -9.80
N ILE A 146 -12.06 13.09 -10.93
CA ILE A 146 -11.27 14.12 -11.62
C ILE A 146 -11.14 15.36 -10.72
N ASP A 147 -12.25 15.82 -10.14
CA ASP A 147 -12.25 16.99 -9.24
C ASP A 147 -11.38 16.75 -7.99
N GLN A 148 -11.47 15.56 -7.38
CA GLN A 148 -10.63 15.20 -6.25
C GLN A 148 -9.14 15.20 -6.62
N LEU A 149 -8.79 14.66 -7.79
CA LEU A 149 -7.41 14.65 -8.26
C LEU A 149 -6.91 16.08 -8.54
N GLN A 150 -7.77 16.95 -9.05
CA GLN A 150 -7.46 18.36 -9.30
C GLN A 150 -7.15 19.10 -7.98
N VAL A 151 -7.91 18.85 -6.92
CA VAL A 151 -7.63 19.40 -5.58
C VAL A 151 -6.25 18.94 -5.09
N TRP A 152 -5.89 17.66 -5.31
CA TRP A 152 -4.57 17.17 -4.95
C TRP A 152 -3.46 17.78 -5.80
N ALA A 153 -3.66 17.93 -7.12
CA ALA A 153 -2.71 18.57 -8.01
C ALA A 153 -2.39 20.00 -7.57
N ALA A 154 -3.43 20.77 -7.25
CA ALA A 154 -3.28 22.12 -6.72
C ALA A 154 -2.52 22.14 -5.37
N LYS A 155 -2.84 21.23 -4.45
CA LYS A 155 -2.19 21.12 -3.15
C LYS A 155 -0.71 20.76 -3.23
N VAL A 156 -0.34 19.88 -4.18
CA VAL A 156 1.03 19.44 -4.41
C VAL A 156 1.78 20.38 -5.36
N LYS A 157 1.07 21.29 -6.02
CA LYS A 157 1.58 22.22 -7.04
C LYS A 157 2.21 21.47 -8.22
N VAL A 158 1.41 20.63 -8.86
CA VAL A 158 1.76 19.88 -10.08
C VAL A 158 0.71 20.11 -11.15
N ASP A 159 1.11 19.97 -12.42
CA ASP A 159 0.19 20.01 -13.53
C ASP A 159 -0.72 18.77 -13.55
N ILE A 160 -1.92 18.94 -14.10
CA ILE A 160 -2.88 17.86 -14.30
C ILE A 160 -3.38 17.86 -15.75
N ILE A 161 -3.28 16.72 -16.40
CA ILE A 161 -3.86 16.46 -17.71
C ILE A 161 -5.19 15.74 -17.52
N LYS A 162 -6.25 16.33 -18.05
CA LYS A 162 -7.62 15.80 -18.01
C LYS A 162 -8.29 15.98 -19.38
N SER A 163 -9.34 15.25 -19.61
CA SER A 163 -10.22 15.40 -20.78
C SER A 163 -11.67 15.50 -20.31
N GLU A 164 -12.58 15.65 -21.25
CA GLU A 164 -14.02 15.66 -20.95
C GLU A 164 -14.48 14.35 -20.32
N ILE A 165 -15.57 14.42 -19.59
CA ILE A 165 -16.22 13.24 -18.97
C ILE A 165 -16.58 12.25 -20.08
N ASN A 166 -16.41 10.96 -19.82
CA ASN A 166 -16.64 9.86 -20.77
C ASN A 166 -15.68 9.85 -21.98
N SER A 167 -14.63 10.64 -21.98
CA SER A 167 -13.56 10.50 -22.98
C SER A 167 -12.81 9.17 -22.77
N ASP A 168 -12.11 8.72 -23.81
CA ASP A 168 -11.30 7.49 -23.72
C ASP A 168 -10.16 7.65 -22.70
N PRO A 169 -10.10 6.79 -21.65
CA PRO A 169 -9.01 6.81 -20.67
C PRO A 169 -7.62 6.65 -21.28
N ALA A 170 -7.49 5.85 -22.35
CA ALA A 170 -6.22 5.64 -23.03
C ALA A 170 -5.73 6.93 -23.71
N SER A 171 -6.63 7.72 -24.25
CA SER A 171 -6.31 9.04 -24.81
C SER A 171 -5.73 9.99 -23.74
N VAL A 172 -6.31 9.99 -22.53
CA VAL A 172 -5.80 10.80 -21.41
C VAL A 172 -4.42 10.33 -20.99
N ALA A 173 -4.25 9.02 -20.86
CA ALA A 173 -2.96 8.42 -20.50
C ALA A 173 -1.87 8.79 -21.54
N PHE A 174 -2.17 8.67 -22.83
CA PHE A 174 -1.27 9.03 -23.91
C PHE A 174 -0.91 10.52 -23.88
N LYS A 175 -1.89 11.41 -23.79
CA LYS A 175 -1.66 12.86 -23.69
C LYS A 175 -0.80 13.24 -22.49
N THR A 176 -0.99 12.54 -21.33
CA THR A 176 -0.20 12.80 -20.14
C THR A 176 1.25 12.36 -20.34
N ALA A 177 1.48 11.19 -20.91
CA ALA A 177 2.81 10.70 -21.23
C ALA A 177 3.53 11.56 -22.27
N GLU A 178 2.81 12.02 -23.30
CA GLU A 178 3.33 12.94 -24.33
C GLU A 178 3.71 14.29 -23.70
N PHE A 179 2.84 14.85 -22.85
CA PHE A 179 3.12 16.07 -22.09
C PHE A 179 4.37 15.91 -21.23
N ALA A 180 4.48 14.80 -20.48
CA ALA A 180 5.64 14.52 -19.63
C ALA A 180 6.92 14.46 -20.47
N LYS A 181 6.90 13.76 -21.61
CA LYS A 181 8.06 13.65 -22.52
C LYS A 181 8.45 15.01 -23.09
N LYS A 182 7.49 15.80 -23.59
CA LYS A 182 7.73 17.12 -24.20
C LYS A 182 8.31 18.12 -23.21
N ASN A 183 7.83 18.10 -21.97
CA ASN A 183 8.24 19.03 -20.92
C ASN A 183 9.33 18.48 -20.01
N GLN A 184 9.93 17.32 -20.35
CA GLN A 184 10.99 16.66 -19.57
C GLN A 184 10.62 16.44 -18.10
N ILE A 185 9.35 16.04 -17.87
CA ILE A 185 8.85 15.71 -16.53
C ILE A 185 9.38 14.33 -16.12
N ASP A 186 9.94 14.23 -14.91
CA ASP A 186 10.51 12.98 -14.40
C ASP A 186 9.44 11.91 -14.18
N ILE A 187 8.30 12.28 -13.59
CA ILE A 187 7.28 11.33 -13.12
C ILE A 187 5.90 11.70 -13.64
N CYS A 188 5.28 10.77 -14.32
CA CYS A 188 3.88 10.82 -14.75
C CYS A 188 3.05 9.89 -13.86
N LEU A 189 2.13 10.43 -13.06
CA LEU A 189 1.23 9.65 -12.22
C LEU A 189 -0.15 9.57 -12.88
N LEU A 190 -0.52 8.39 -13.36
CA LEU A 190 -1.81 8.14 -14.01
C LEU A 190 -2.81 7.57 -13.00
N TYR A 191 -3.93 8.26 -12.84
CA TYR A 191 -5.06 7.81 -12.04
C TYR A 191 -6.09 7.14 -12.93
N THR A 192 -6.41 5.89 -12.64
CA THR A 192 -7.45 5.14 -13.33
C THR A 192 -8.29 4.29 -12.38
N SER A 193 -9.47 3.88 -12.79
CA SER A 193 -10.28 2.86 -12.14
C SER A 193 -10.78 1.84 -13.16
N PRO A 194 -11.22 0.65 -12.71
CA PRO A 194 -11.83 -0.33 -13.60
C PRO A 194 -12.98 0.27 -14.39
N SER A 195 -13.11 -0.14 -15.63
CA SER A 195 -14.23 0.27 -16.49
C SER A 195 -15.56 -0.16 -15.87
N PRO A 196 -16.65 0.62 -16.01
CA PRO A 196 -17.99 0.18 -15.60
C PRO A 196 -18.51 -1.06 -16.35
N ARG A 197 -17.76 -1.53 -17.35
CA ARG A 197 -18.11 -2.71 -18.16
C ARG A 197 -17.40 -3.99 -17.71
N ASP A 198 -16.49 -3.89 -16.74
CA ASP A 198 -15.80 -4.98 -16.09
C ASP A 198 -16.52 -5.28 -14.74
#